data_08b1b622489b51394f0a2db476df42c5
#
_entry.id   08b1b622489b51394f0a2db476df42c5
#
_cell.length_a   1.000
_cell.length_b   1.000
_cell.length_c   1.000
_cell.angle_alpha   90.00
_cell.angle_beta   90.00
_cell.angle_gamma   90.00
#
_symmetry.space_group_name_H-M   'P 1'
#
loop_
_entity.id
_entity.type
_entity.pdbx_description
1 polymer ?
#
loop_
_entity_poly.entity_id
_entity_poly.type
_entity_poly.pdbx_seq_one_letter_code
_entity_poly.pdbx_strand_id
1 'polypeptide(L)'
;ALGLGKYIVDGGMTLRFSPYHPNQVLQTSEMEIALKETQTRFYALDLKNMAEAFSVDDAFNLVKLGLKDADAEGSLKYIVSTYDPYDQIIRDGYYPGGRKILSFVNILQHDVFPLADTLDQILRIGQQEMGRPVEIEFAVNMDPSDHTRATFYLLQIRPIVDNKEIMDEDLSLVKNEETILSSTSVLGHGIVGDVQDIIYVKTGAFNSSNNQLIAYEIEKMNRSFTDQEKGYVLVGPGRWGSSDSWLGIPVKWPHISAARVICLLYTSPSPRDCS
;
A
#
# COMPACT_ATOMS: atom_id res chain seq x y z
N ALA A 1 -2.37 -6.41 9.62
CA ALA A 1 -1.08 -6.09 10.25
C ALA A 1 -1.27 -5.45 11.62
N LEU A 2 -0.29 -5.61 12.52
CA LEU A 2 -0.16 -4.86 13.76
C LEU A 2 0.50 -3.50 13.46
N GLY A 3 0.07 -2.44 14.15
CA GLY A 3 0.64 -1.10 14.06
C GLY A 3 0.06 -0.27 12.92
N LEU A 4 0.78 0.76 12.50
CA LEU A 4 0.31 1.72 11.50
C LEU A 4 0.37 1.15 10.08
N GLY A 5 -0.56 1.61 9.24
CA GLY A 5 -0.72 1.18 7.84
C GLY A 5 0.51 1.36 6.95
N LYS A 6 1.44 2.24 7.33
CA LYS A 6 2.72 2.40 6.62
C LYS A 6 3.49 1.07 6.47
N TYR A 7 3.38 0.15 7.43
CA TYR A 7 4.02 -1.16 7.33
C TYR A 7 3.51 -1.97 6.12
N ILE A 8 2.21 -1.83 5.80
CA ILE A 8 1.58 -2.48 4.64
C ILE A 8 2.07 -1.82 3.35
N VAL A 9 2.08 -0.48 3.32
CA VAL A 9 2.51 0.31 2.14
C VAL A 9 3.98 0.05 1.80
N ASP A 10 4.84 -0.10 2.81
CA ASP A 10 6.27 -0.40 2.62
C ASP A 10 6.53 -1.87 2.20
N GLY A 11 5.49 -2.65 1.93
CA GLY A 11 5.63 -4.05 1.51
C GLY A 11 6.03 -5.01 2.64
N GLY A 12 5.74 -4.66 3.88
CA GLY A 12 5.97 -5.52 5.04
C GLY A 12 5.17 -6.83 4.97
N MET A 13 5.63 -7.84 5.68
CA MET A 13 4.93 -9.12 5.80
C MET A 13 3.60 -8.89 6.53
N THR A 14 2.48 -9.07 5.84
CA THR A 14 1.14 -8.90 6.37
C THR A 14 0.34 -10.16 6.15
N LEU A 15 -0.54 -10.49 7.08
CA LEU A 15 -1.43 -11.62 6.94
C LEU A 15 -2.58 -11.28 5.99
N ARG A 16 -2.90 -12.19 5.07
CA ARG A 16 -3.99 -12.05 4.10
C ARG A 16 -5.03 -13.12 4.34
N PHE A 17 -6.29 -12.74 4.34
CA PHE A 17 -7.41 -13.65 4.50
C PHE A 17 -8.60 -13.22 3.64
N SER A 18 -9.52 -14.16 3.39
CA SER A 18 -10.80 -13.86 2.75
C SER A 18 -11.87 -13.68 3.83
N PRO A 19 -12.67 -12.59 3.83
CA PRO A 19 -13.80 -12.47 4.76
C PRO A 19 -14.82 -13.62 4.65
N TYR A 20 -14.96 -14.21 3.46
CA TYR A 20 -15.84 -15.39 3.25
C TYR A 20 -15.25 -16.69 3.81
N HIS A 21 -13.94 -16.78 3.98
CA HIS A 21 -13.23 -17.95 4.47
C HIS A 21 -12.16 -17.55 5.49
N PRO A 22 -12.52 -16.92 6.62
CA PRO A 22 -11.57 -16.37 7.58
C PRO A 22 -10.66 -17.42 8.20
N ASN A 23 -11.11 -18.69 8.24
CA ASN A 23 -10.35 -19.81 8.80
C ASN A 23 -9.27 -20.35 7.83
N GLN A 24 -9.27 -19.91 6.57
CA GLN A 24 -8.32 -20.39 5.54
C GLN A 24 -7.23 -19.35 5.32
N VAL A 25 -6.23 -19.35 6.17
CA VAL A 25 -5.09 -18.42 6.08
C VAL A 25 -3.86 -19.18 5.63
N LEU A 26 -3.43 -18.98 4.39
CA LEU A 26 -2.30 -19.70 3.79
C LEU A 26 -0.98 -19.50 4.54
N GLN A 27 -0.72 -18.30 5.04
CA GLN A 27 0.52 -17.97 5.76
C GLN A 27 0.65 -18.62 7.14
N THR A 28 -0.43 -19.20 7.67
CA THR A 28 -0.44 -19.92 8.95
C THR A 28 -0.87 -21.38 8.81
N SER A 29 -1.00 -21.88 7.56
CA SER A 29 -1.41 -23.26 7.28
C SER A 29 -0.36 -24.29 7.69
N GLU A 30 0.92 -23.93 7.62
CA GLU A 30 2.03 -24.78 8.02
C GLU A 30 2.94 -24.05 9.02
N MET A 31 3.48 -24.79 9.98
CA MET A 31 4.32 -24.24 11.05
C MET A 31 5.56 -23.50 10.50
N GLU A 32 6.24 -24.08 9.50
CA GLU A 32 7.44 -23.46 8.94
C GLU A 32 7.13 -22.15 8.23
N ILE A 33 5.99 -22.08 7.52
CA ILE A 33 5.54 -20.88 6.84
C ILE A 33 5.17 -19.82 7.87
N ALA A 34 4.40 -20.20 8.90
CA ALA A 34 4.00 -19.28 9.97
C ALA A 34 5.19 -18.68 10.71
N LEU A 35 6.28 -19.45 10.90
CA LEU A 35 7.47 -18.96 11.54
C LEU A 35 8.31 -17.98 10.67
N LYS A 36 8.18 -18.06 9.34
CA LYS A 36 8.96 -17.26 8.38
C LYS A 36 8.18 -16.07 7.83
N GLU A 37 6.89 -16.25 7.54
CA GLU A 37 6.09 -15.30 6.75
C GLU A 37 5.10 -14.46 7.57
N THR A 38 5.21 -14.49 8.90
CA THR A 38 4.40 -13.63 9.74
C THR A 38 5.15 -12.36 10.16
N GLN A 39 4.40 -11.33 10.43
CA GLN A 39 4.93 -10.02 10.81
C GLN A 39 5.78 -10.10 12.08
N THR A 40 6.96 -9.49 12.07
CA THR A 40 7.90 -9.45 13.21
C THR A 40 8.19 -8.05 13.71
N ARG A 41 7.84 -7.03 12.93
CA ARG A 41 8.03 -5.61 13.25
C ARG A 41 6.78 -4.82 12.90
N PHE A 42 6.61 -3.64 13.50
CA PHE A 42 5.50 -2.73 13.22
C PHE A 42 5.95 -1.28 13.35
N TYR A 43 5.16 -0.36 12.80
CA TYR A 43 5.34 1.07 13.00
C TYR A 43 4.40 1.57 14.09
N ALA A 44 4.93 2.43 14.96
CA ALA A 44 4.19 3.16 15.98
C ALA A 44 4.56 4.64 15.94
N LEU A 45 3.72 5.49 16.55
CA LEU A 45 4.02 6.92 16.72
C LEU A 45 4.81 7.12 18.01
N ASP A 46 5.91 7.86 17.92
CA ASP A 46 6.62 8.37 19.10
C ASP A 46 5.97 9.68 19.57
N LEU A 47 5.13 9.57 20.58
CA LEU A 47 4.43 10.73 21.14
C LEU A 47 5.33 11.58 22.07
N LYS A 48 6.50 11.10 22.48
CA LYS A 48 7.40 11.83 23.40
C LYS A 48 8.16 12.93 22.68
N ASN A 49 8.47 12.74 21.40
CA ASN A 49 9.26 13.68 20.61
C ASN A 49 8.40 14.64 19.76
N MET A 50 7.08 14.64 19.91
CA MET A 50 6.17 15.52 19.17
C MET A 50 6.37 17.03 19.41
N ALA A 51 7.01 17.41 20.51
CA ALA A 51 7.11 18.82 20.92
C ALA A 51 8.19 19.62 20.16
N GLU A 52 9.12 18.98 19.46
CA GLU A 52 10.28 19.68 18.89
C GLU A 52 10.27 19.78 17.36
N ALA A 53 9.30 19.19 16.66
CA ALA A 53 9.40 19.08 15.24
C ALA A 53 8.11 19.43 14.48
N PHE A 54 8.06 20.63 13.99
CA PHE A 54 7.32 20.94 12.77
C PHE A 54 8.10 20.37 11.56
N SER A 55 8.02 19.08 11.33
CA SER A 55 8.54 18.47 10.12
C SER A 55 7.41 18.24 9.13
N VAL A 56 7.67 18.57 7.87
CA VAL A 56 6.78 18.27 6.75
C VAL A 56 6.89 16.80 6.32
N ASP A 57 7.82 16.04 6.92
CA ASP A 57 8.00 14.62 6.65
C ASP A 57 7.00 13.79 7.48
N ASP A 58 6.05 13.14 6.82
CA ASP A 58 5.04 12.27 7.42
C ASP A 58 5.65 11.09 8.22
N ALA A 59 6.93 10.80 8.05
CA ALA A 59 7.63 9.71 8.72
C ALA A 59 8.41 10.15 9.97
N PHE A 60 8.46 11.43 10.28
CA PHE A 60 9.32 11.99 11.33
C PHE A 60 9.11 11.38 12.71
N ASN A 61 7.86 11.12 13.09
CA ASN A 61 7.48 10.57 14.40
C ASN A 61 7.23 9.06 14.36
N LEU A 62 7.59 8.38 13.27
CA LEU A 62 7.40 6.94 13.16
C LEU A 62 8.61 6.18 13.68
N VAL A 63 8.37 5.29 14.64
CA VAL A 63 9.37 4.35 15.13
C VAL A 63 9.02 2.94 14.67
N LYS A 64 10.03 2.18 14.25
CA LYS A 64 9.91 0.79 13.87
C LYS A 64 10.29 -0.11 15.04
N LEU A 65 9.30 -0.76 15.64
CA LEU A 65 9.41 -1.57 16.83
C LEU A 65 9.32 -3.07 16.51
N GLY A 66 9.76 -3.91 17.43
CA GLY A 66 9.62 -5.37 17.36
C GLY A 66 8.45 -5.88 18.18
N LEU A 67 8.05 -7.15 17.99
CA LEU A 67 6.93 -7.75 18.74
C LEU A 67 7.15 -7.77 20.26
N LYS A 68 8.41 -7.75 20.73
CA LYS A 68 8.70 -7.66 22.18
C LYS A 68 8.21 -6.36 22.82
N ASP A 69 8.23 -5.27 22.05
CA ASP A 69 7.76 -3.96 22.53
C ASP A 69 6.23 -3.99 22.67
N ALA A 70 5.52 -4.55 21.67
CA ALA A 70 4.07 -4.75 21.72
C ALA A 70 3.64 -5.75 22.81
N ASP A 71 4.48 -6.76 23.11
CA ASP A 71 4.25 -7.72 24.18
C ASP A 71 4.29 -7.05 25.56
N ALA A 72 5.27 -6.17 25.78
CA ALA A 72 5.41 -5.43 27.02
C ALA A 72 4.19 -4.51 27.32
N GLU A 73 3.51 -4.03 26.26
CA GLU A 73 2.30 -3.21 26.37
C GLU A 73 1.00 -4.02 26.41
N GLY A 74 1.07 -5.35 26.29
CA GLY A 74 -0.09 -6.22 26.29
C GLY A 74 -0.90 -6.24 24.97
N SER A 75 -0.43 -5.55 23.95
CA SER A 75 -1.14 -5.41 22.66
C SER A 75 -1.23 -6.71 21.85
N LEU A 76 -0.48 -7.75 22.24
CA LEU A 76 -0.45 -9.01 21.50
C LEU A 76 -1.54 -10.01 21.89
N LYS A 77 -2.23 -9.82 22.99
CA LYS A 77 -3.10 -10.81 23.65
C LYS A 77 -4.11 -11.51 22.71
N TYR A 78 -4.72 -10.75 21.82
CA TYR A 78 -5.80 -11.26 20.94
C TYR A 78 -5.37 -11.57 19.51
N ILE A 79 -4.13 -11.27 19.15
CA ILE A 79 -3.67 -11.32 17.75
C ILE A 79 -2.55 -12.33 17.50
N VAL A 80 -2.08 -13.02 18.54
CA VAL A 80 -0.98 -13.98 18.41
C VAL A 80 -1.38 -15.41 18.68
N SER A 81 -0.62 -16.31 18.08
CA SER A 81 -0.36 -17.67 18.55
C SER A 81 1.02 -17.77 19.18
N THR A 82 1.26 -18.78 19.99
CA THR A 82 2.55 -19.01 20.66
C THR A 82 3.18 -20.30 20.15
N TYR A 83 4.37 -20.21 19.58
CA TYR A 83 5.16 -21.38 19.21
C TYR A 83 5.91 -21.93 20.43
N ASP A 84 5.68 -23.19 20.71
CA ASP A 84 6.37 -23.95 21.75
C ASP A 84 7.55 -24.70 21.11
N PRO A 85 8.83 -24.35 21.44
CA PRO A 85 9.98 -24.99 20.85
C PRO A 85 10.24 -26.42 21.36
N TYR A 86 9.68 -26.79 22.53
CA TYR A 86 9.82 -28.13 23.09
C TYR A 86 8.96 -29.15 22.37
N ASP A 87 7.67 -28.80 22.24
CA ASP A 87 6.70 -29.67 21.58
C ASP A 87 6.69 -29.48 20.07
N GLN A 88 7.39 -28.44 19.54
CA GLN A 88 7.42 -28.05 18.13
C GLN A 88 6.01 -27.83 17.56
N ILE A 89 5.15 -27.18 18.32
CA ILE A 89 3.77 -26.87 17.91
C ILE A 89 3.46 -25.40 18.07
N ILE A 90 2.51 -24.91 17.30
CA ILE A 90 1.91 -23.60 17.47
C ILE A 90 0.60 -23.79 18.25
N ARG A 91 0.47 -23.11 19.38
CA ARG A 91 -0.73 -23.07 20.21
C ARG A 91 -1.47 -21.77 19.95
N ASP A 92 -2.77 -21.85 19.71
CA ASP A 92 -3.60 -20.67 19.54
C ASP A 92 -3.67 -19.86 20.83
N GLY A 93 -3.46 -18.54 20.66
CA GLY A 93 -3.52 -17.60 21.76
C GLY A 93 -2.16 -17.25 22.38
N TYR A 94 -2.25 -16.39 23.39
CA TYR A 94 -1.11 -15.88 24.13
C TYR A 94 -0.78 -16.75 25.32
N TYR A 95 0.40 -17.39 25.32
CA TYR A 95 0.95 -18.12 26.45
C TYR A 95 2.27 -17.50 26.90
N PRO A 96 2.58 -17.46 28.21
CA PRO A 96 3.87 -17.03 28.71
C PRO A 96 5.01 -17.87 28.13
N GLY A 97 6.12 -17.27 27.78
CA GLY A 97 7.22 -17.94 27.09
C GLY A 97 6.94 -18.23 25.62
N GLY A 98 7.78 -18.99 24.96
CA GLY A 98 7.68 -19.30 23.54
C GLY A 98 7.81 -18.09 22.60
N ARG A 99 7.85 -18.35 21.29
CA ARG A 99 7.91 -17.30 20.28
C ARG A 99 6.49 -16.88 19.88
N LYS A 100 6.21 -15.58 19.90
CA LYS A 100 4.93 -15.03 19.45
C LYS A 100 4.89 -14.92 17.93
N ILE A 101 3.77 -15.34 17.36
CA ILE A 101 3.48 -15.35 15.92
C ILE A 101 2.20 -14.56 15.73
N LEU A 102 2.23 -13.53 14.88
CA LEU A 102 1.04 -12.76 14.52
C LEU A 102 0.17 -13.56 13.55
N SER A 103 -0.74 -14.36 14.11
CA SER A 103 -1.65 -15.25 13.38
C SER A 103 -3.06 -14.69 13.23
N PHE A 104 -3.44 -13.76 14.09
CA PHE A 104 -4.82 -13.25 14.21
C PHE A 104 -5.88 -14.35 14.40
N VAL A 105 -5.47 -15.55 14.83
CA VAL A 105 -6.35 -16.72 14.95
C VAL A 105 -7.54 -16.49 15.88
N ASN A 106 -7.33 -15.76 16.99
CA ASN A 106 -8.42 -15.46 17.92
C ASN A 106 -9.51 -14.58 17.30
N ILE A 107 -9.15 -13.73 16.34
CA ILE A 107 -10.09 -12.89 15.60
C ILE A 107 -10.72 -13.69 14.45
N LEU A 108 -9.91 -14.41 13.68
CA LEU A 108 -10.34 -15.02 12.42
C LEU A 108 -11.03 -16.39 12.61
N GLN A 109 -10.67 -17.14 13.66
CA GLN A 109 -11.22 -18.49 13.92
C GLN A 109 -12.07 -18.56 15.18
N HIS A 110 -11.74 -17.77 16.21
CA HIS A 110 -12.44 -17.80 17.50
C HIS A 110 -13.36 -16.60 17.72
N ASP A 111 -13.48 -15.73 16.73
CA ASP A 111 -14.43 -14.61 16.66
C ASP A 111 -14.43 -13.70 17.90
N VAL A 112 -13.26 -13.51 18.49
CA VAL A 112 -13.08 -12.57 19.63
C VAL A 112 -13.50 -11.15 19.24
N PHE A 113 -13.35 -10.81 17.97
CA PHE A 113 -13.90 -9.62 17.33
C PHE A 113 -14.44 -10.03 15.94
N PRO A 114 -15.71 -9.70 15.61
CA PRO A 114 -16.37 -10.17 14.37
C PRO A 114 -15.88 -9.40 13.14
N LEU A 115 -14.56 -9.48 12.87
CA LEU A 115 -13.90 -8.72 11.80
C LEU A 115 -14.41 -9.13 10.43
N ALA A 116 -14.52 -10.43 10.17
CA ALA A 116 -14.93 -10.94 8.87
C ALA A 116 -16.35 -10.50 8.50
N ASP A 117 -17.30 -10.63 9.43
CA ASP A 117 -18.68 -10.20 9.25
C ASP A 117 -18.80 -8.68 9.08
N THR A 118 -18.04 -7.92 9.86
CA THR A 118 -17.99 -6.47 9.76
C THR A 118 -17.50 -6.02 8.39
N LEU A 119 -16.44 -6.64 7.89
CA LEU A 119 -15.89 -6.33 6.55
C LEU A 119 -16.88 -6.71 5.45
N ASP A 120 -17.51 -7.88 5.53
CA ASP A 120 -18.50 -8.31 4.54
C ASP A 120 -19.67 -7.32 4.47
N GLN A 121 -20.21 -6.90 5.61
CA GLN A 121 -21.29 -5.92 5.67
C GLN A 121 -20.90 -4.57 5.09
N ILE A 122 -19.73 -4.03 5.46
CA ILE A 122 -19.26 -2.73 4.96
C ILE A 122 -19.02 -2.78 3.45
N LEU A 123 -18.39 -3.85 2.95
CA LEU A 123 -18.13 -4.01 1.51
C LEU A 123 -19.44 -4.13 0.72
N ARG A 124 -20.45 -4.86 1.23
CA ARG A 124 -21.78 -4.95 0.59
C ARG A 124 -22.50 -3.61 0.56
N ILE A 125 -22.53 -2.89 1.68
CA ILE A 125 -23.15 -1.56 1.74
C ILE A 125 -22.41 -0.62 0.78
N GLY A 126 -21.09 -0.59 0.83
CA GLY A 126 -20.28 0.24 -0.06
C GLY A 126 -20.53 -0.05 -1.54
N GLN A 127 -20.63 -1.33 -1.90
CA GLN A 127 -20.97 -1.74 -3.27
C GLN A 127 -22.38 -1.30 -3.69
N GLN A 128 -23.36 -1.40 -2.81
CA GLN A 128 -24.73 -0.97 -3.09
C GLN A 128 -24.80 0.55 -3.29
N GLU A 129 -24.19 1.32 -2.41
CA GLU A 129 -24.23 2.79 -2.45
C GLU A 129 -23.42 3.36 -3.62
N MET A 130 -22.30 2.75 -3.97
CA MET A 130 -21.42 3.21 -5.06
C MET A 130 -21.72 2.57 -6.42
N GLY A 131 -22.64 1.60 -6.46
CA GLY A 131 -23.04 0.90 -7.70
C GLY A 131 -21.94 0.00 -8.31
N ARG A 132 -20.83 -0.23 -7.59
CA ARG A 132 -19.69 -1.07 -8.02
C ARG A 132 -18.90 -1.57 -6.81
N PRO A 133 -18.06 -2.60 -6.98
CA PRO A 133 -17.17 -3.08 -5.92
C PRO A 133 -16.33 -1.95 -5.33
N VAL A 134 -16.07 -2.04 -4.03
CA VAL A 134 -15.30 -1.04 -3.30
C VAL A 134 -14.09 -1.67 -2.61
N GLU A 135 -13.07 -0.87 -2.39
CA GLU A 135 -12.00 -1.16 -1.47
C GLU A 135 -12.08 -0.21 -0.28
N ILE A 136 -11.65 -0.69 0.88
CA ILE A 136 -11.68 0.07 2.12
C ILE A 136 -10.32 0.04 2.82
N GLU A 137 -10.01 1.11 3.52
CA GLU A 137 -8.95 1.13 4.52
C GLU A 137 -9.59 1.21 5.89
N PHE A 138 -9.08 0.45 6.82
CA PHE A 138 -9.63 0.40 8.17
C PHE A 138 -8.56 0.18 9.23
N ALA A 139 -8.91 0.51 10.46
CA ALA A 139 -8.14 0.16 11.64
C ALA A 139 -9.07 -0.40 12.72
N VAL A 140 -8.56 -1.30 13.55
CA VAL A 140 -9.28 -1.81 14.72
C VAL A 140 -8.42 -1.55 15.95
N ASN A 141 -8.99 -0.88 16.93
CA ASN A 141 -8.39 -0.72 18.25
C ASN A 141 -9.06 -1.70 19.20
N MET A 142 -8.27 -2.58 19.81
CA MET A 142 -8.74 -3.57 20.79
C MET A 142 -8.19 -3.21 22.16
N ASP A 143 -9.08 -3.15 23.17
CA ASP A 143 -8.64 -2.97 24.55
C ASP A 143 -8.00 -4.29 25.06
N PRO A 144 -6.72 -4.28 25.47
CA PRO A 144 -6.06 -5.48 25.98
C PRO A 144 -6.72 -6.09 27.21
N SER A 145 -7.45 -5.28 27.99
CA SER A 145 -8.16 -5.73 29.20
C SER A 145 -9.55 -6.28 28.91
N ASP A 146 -10.22 -5.78 27.85
CA ASP A 146 -11.60 -6.10 27.53
C ASP A 146 -11.84 -6.08 26.01
N HIS A 147 -11.87 -7.26 25.37
CA HIS A 147 -12.08 -7.38 23.93
C HIS A 147 -13.46 -6.87 23.46
N THR A 148 -14.44 -6.75 24.36
CA THR A 148 -15.77 -6.21 24.02
C THR A 148 -15.73 -4.72 23.74
N ARG A 149 -14.63 -4.04 24.10
CA ARG A 149 -14.39 -2.62 23.84
C ARG A 149 -13.58 -2.37 22.55
N ALA A 150 -13.64 -3.28 21.61
CA ALA A 150 -13.01 -3.08 20.32
C ALA A 150 -13.75 -2.01 19.52
N THR A 151 -12.99 -1.16 18.83
CA THR A 151 -13.54 -0.11 17.96
C THR A 151 -13.00 -0.28 16.55
N PHE A 152 -13.91 -0.41 15.59
CA PHE A 152 -13.59 -0.44 14.17
C PHE A 152 -13.66 0.98 13.60
N TYR A 153 -12.60 1.41 12.93
CA TYR A 153 -12.50 2.69 12.25
C TYR A 153 -12.45 2.45 10.74
N LEU A 154 -13.47 2.87 10.03
CA LEU A 154 -13.41 2.98 8.57
C LEU A 154 -12.65 4.26 8.22
N LEU A 155 -11.45 4.12 7.67
CA LEU A 155 -10.55 5.24 7.37
C LEU A 155 -10.79 5.79 5.96
N GLN A 156 -10.99 4.89 4.99
CA GLN A 156 -11.27 5.25 3.61
C GLN A 156 -12.17 4.22 2.96
N ILE A 157 -13.03 4.66 2.06
CA ILE A 157 -13.79 3.83 1.13
C ILE A 157 -13.73 4.45 -0.25
N ARG A 158 -13.42 3.66 -1.27
CA ARG A 158 -13.41 4.11 -2.66
C ARG A 158 -13.88 3.01 -3.60
N PRO A 159 -14.54 3.36 -4.72
CA PRO A 159 -14.92 2.35 -5.71
C PRO A 159 -13.67 1.77 -6.37
N ILE A 160 -13.68 0.46 -6.57
CA ILE A 160 -12.71 -0.18 -7.45
C ILE A 160 -13.07 0.23 -8.88
N VAL A 161 -12.16 0.95 -9.51
CA VAL A 161 -12.27 1.24 -10.93
C VAL A 161 -11.77 -0.01 -11.65
N ASP A 162 -12.70 -0.91 -11.96
CA ASP A 162 -12.42 -1.97 -12.92
C ASP A 162 -12.22 -1.31 -14.27
N ASN A 163 -10.99 -1.12 -14.65
CA ASN A 163 -10.66 -1.02 -16.06
C ASN A 163 -10.83 -2.43 -16.64
N LYS A 164 -12.10 -2.84 -16.79
CA LYS A 164 -12.48 -4.01 -17.58
C LYS A 164 -12.35 -3.71 -19.06
N GLU A 165 -11.19 -3.36 -19.48
CA GLU A 165 -10.75 -3.72 -20.79
C GLU A 165 -10.01 -5.05 -20.63
N ILE A 166 -10.70 -6.09 -20.99
CA ILE A 166 -10.28 -7.48 -20.95
C ILE A 166 -8.98 -7.57 -21.73
N MET A 167 -7.87 -7.76 -21.03
CA MET A 167 -6.66 -8.25 -21.68
C MET A 167 -6.78 -9.76 -21.82
N ASP A 168 -7.50 -10.18 -22.87
CA ASP A 168 -7.38 -11.54 -23.43
C ASP A 168 -6.17 -11.64 -24.39
N GLU A 169 -5.40 -10.56 -24.54
CA GLU A 169 -4.23 -10.56 -25.42
C GLU A 169 -2.98 -10.93 -24.63
N ASP A 170 -2.36 -11.99 -25.04
CA ASP A 170 -1.08 -12.45 -24.49
C ASP A 170 0.02 -11.45 -24.90
N LEU A 171 0.45 -10.62 -23.95
CA LEU A 171 1.52 -9.63 -24.13
C LEU A 171 2.85 -10.27 -24.58
N SER A 172 3.02 -11.58 -24.44
CA SER A 172 4.19 -12.30 -24.95
C SER A 172 4.27 -12.29 -26.48
N LEU A 173 3.16 -11.99 -27.17
CA LEU A 173 3.09 -11.88 -28.63
C LEU A 173 3.55 -10.52 -29.16
N VAL A 174 3.67 -9.50 -28.28
CA VAL A 174 4.14 -8.16 -28.69
C VAL A 174 5.65 -8.21 -28.91
N LYS A 175 6.06 -7.96 -30.16
CA LYS A 175 7.49 -7.94 -30.52
C LYS A 175 8.18 -6.70 -29.93
N ASN A 176 9.37 -6.87 -29.40
CA ASN A 176 10.19 -5.77 -28.86
C ASN A 176 10.41 -4.63 -29.89
N GLU A 177 10.42 -4.95 -31.19
CA GLU A 177 10.60 -3.98 -32.29
C GLU A 177 9.39 -3.04 -32.47
N GLU A 178 8.22 -3.42 -31.95
CA GLU A 178 6.98 -2.65 -32.01
C GLU A 178 6.71 -1.89 -30.70
N THR A 179 7.61 -2.02 -29.70
CA THR A 179 7.44 -1.47 -28.36
C THR A 179 8.27 -0.20 -28.17
N ILE A 180 7.62 0.93 -27.89
CA ILE A 180 8.31 2.19 -27.56
C ILE A 180 8.79 2.17 -26.11
N LEU A 181 7.98 1.67 -25.18
CA LEU A 181 8.27 1.56 -23.76
C LEU A 181 7.69 0.25 -23.22
N SER A 182 8.43 -0.42 -22.35
CA SER A 182 7.92 -1.55 -21.57
C SER A 182 8.27 -1.42 -20.10
N SER A 183 7.44 -1.95 -19.24
CA SER A 183 7.66 -1.98 -17.79
C SER A 183 7.16 -3.30 -17.23
N THR A 184 7.93 -3.86 -16.29
CA THR A 184 7.53 -5.06 -15.54
C THR A 184 6.76 -4.70 -14.26
N SER A 185 6.67 -3.41 -13.93
CA SER A 185 5.95 -2.91 -12.75
C SER A 185 4.96 -1.85 -13.19
N VAL A 186 3.67 -2.17 -13.10
CA VAL A 186 2.57 -1.31 -13.54
C VAL A 186 1.51 -1.24 -12.45
N LEU A 187 0.96 -0.05 -12.21
CA LEU A 187 -0.26 0.14 -11.43
C LEU A 187 -1.43 0.30 -12.38
N GLY A 188 -2.40 -0.62 -12.28
CA GLY A 188 -3.53 -0.69 -13.19
C GLY A 188 -3.28 -1.66 -14.36
N HIS A 189 -4.34 -1.95 -15.11
CA HIS A 189 -4.34 -2.80 -16.30
C HIS A 189 -5.48 -2.36 -17.22
N GLY A 190 -5.30 -2.63 -18.50
CA GLY A 190 -6.25 -2.26 -19.56
C GLY A 190 -5.52 -1.78 -20.80
N ILE A 191 -6.28 -1.61 -21.87
CA ILE A 191 -5.81 -1.07 -23.14
C ILE A 191 -6.31 0.35 -23.27
N VAL A 192 -5.42 1.30 -23.56
CA VAL A 192 -5.75 2.67 -23.87
C VAL A 192 -5.46 2.90 -25.35
N GLY A 193 -6.51 2.85 -26.19
CA GLY A 193 -6.38 2.84 -27.65
C GLY A 193 -6.44 4.21 -28.33
N ASP A 194 -6.76 5.28 -27.59
CA ASP A 194 -7.03 6.61 -28.14
C ASP A 194 -5.91 7.62 -27.92
N VAL A 195 -4.72 7.17 -27.50
CA VAL A 195 -3.56 8.03 -27.23
C VAL A 195 -2.59 8.01 -28.40
N GLN A 196 -2.29 9.18 -28.95
CA GLN A 196 -1.37 9.37 -30.09
C GLN A 196 -0.16 10.24 -29.73
N ASP A 197 -0.17 10.91 -28.58
CA ASP A 197 0.79 11.90 -28.17
C ASP A 197 1.56 11.46 -26.95
N ILE A 198 2.85 11.80 -26.89
CA ILE A 198 3.74 11.54 -25.76
C ILE A 198 4.37 12.84 -25.32
N ILE A 199 4.17 13.22 -24.06
CA ILE A 199 4.94 14.28 -23.41
C ILE A 199 6.13 13.63 -22.71
N TYR A 200 7.34 13.92 -23.19
CA TYR A 200 8.58 13.36 -22.68
C TYR A 200 9.47 14.42 -22.04
N VAL A 201 9.81 14.23 -20.77
CA VAL A 201 10.80 15.05 -20.07
C VAL A 201 12.20 14.48 -20.30
N LYS A 202 13.05 15.22 -21.00
CA LYS A 202 14.44 14.82 -21.26
C LYS A 202 15.19 14.64 -19.94
N THR A 203 15.83 13.50 -19.77
CA THR A 203 16.57 13.17 -18.54
C THR A 203 17.66 14.19 -18.21
N GLY A 204 18.34 14.73 -19.21
CA GLY A 204 19.36 15.78 -19.04
C GLY A 204 18.82 17.14 -18.59
N ALA A 205 17.51 17.40 -18.69
CA ALA A 205 16.86 18.60 -18.20
C ALA A 205 16.39 18.49 -16.75
N PHE A 206 16.32 17.26 -16.22
CA PHE A 206 15.85 16.98 -14.87
C PHE A 206 16.91 17.35 -13.82
N ASN A 207 16.66 18.41 -13.08
CA ASN A 207 17.44 18.82 -11.92
C ASN A 207 16.60 19.73 -11.02
N SER A 208 17.03 19.92 -9.78
CA SER A 208 16.29 20.68 -8.78
C SER A 208 15.95 22.11 -9.19
N SER A 209 16.79 22.75 -10.02
CA SER A 209 16.57 24.12 -10.48
C SER A 209 15.54 24.20 -11.60
N ASN A 210 15.43 23.18 -12.45
CA ASN A 210 14.55 23.16 -13.61
C ASN A 210 13.20 22.51 -13.37
N ASN A 211 13.07 21.69 -12.33
CA ASN A 211 11.88 20.87 -12.14
C ASN A 211 10.58 21.67 -11.96
N GLN A 212 10.67 22.88 -11.42
CA GLN A 212 9.53 23.80 -11.36
C GLN A 212 9.14 24.36 -12.75
N LEU A 213 10.13 24.67 -13.57
CA LEU A 213 9.89 25.12 -14.95
C LEU A 213 9.29 24.00 -15.80
N ILE A 214 9.81 22.77 -15.63
CA ILE A 214 9.28 21.57 -16.29
C ILE A 214 7.81 21.36 -15.91
N ALA A 215 7.45 21.49 -14.63
CA ALA A 215 6.07 21.37 -14.18
C ALA A 215 5.15 22.42 -14.82
N TYR A 216 5.61 23.65 -14.97
CA TYR A 216 4.88 24.72 -15.63
C TYR A 216 4.66 24.44 -17.13
N GLU A 217 5.70 24.00 -17.84
CA GLU A 217 5.57 23.65 -19.26
C GLU A 217 4.62 22.47 -19.48
N ILE A 218 4.67 21.46 -18.61
CA ILE A 218 3.72 20.34 -18.64
C ILE A 218 2.29 20.83 -18.43
N GLU A 219 2.06 21.70 -17.45
CA GLU A 219 0.74 22.29 -17.21
C GLU A 219 0.21 23.02 -18.47
N LYS A 220 1.04 23.81 -19.12
CA LYS A 220 0.70 24.53 -20.34
C LYS A 220 0.30 23.57 -21.46
N MET A 221 1.09 22.51 -21.67
CA MET A 221 0.75 21.46 -22.66
C MET A 221 -0.53 20.73 -22.26
N ASN A 222 -0.70 20.35 -21.00
CA ASN A 222 -1.90 19.68 -20.50
C ASN A 222 -3.16 20.47 -20.78
N ARG A 223 -3.16 21.79 -20.61
CA ARG A 223 -4.30 22.66 -20.93
C ARG A 223 -4.69 22.52 -22.41
N SER A 224 -3.73 22.52 -23.32
CA SER A 224 -4.00 22.35 -24.75
C SER A 224 -4.61 20.99 -25.06
N PHE A 225 -4.20 19.92 -24.39
CA PHE A 225 -4.80 18.58 -24.53
C PHE A 225 -6.20 18.52 -23.93
N THR A 226 -6.42 19.16 -22.79
CA THR A 226 -7.74 19.26 -22.16
C THR A 226 -8.73 20.02 -23.06
N ASP A 227 -8.31 21.15 -23.64
CA ASP A 227 -9.14 21.96 -24.54
C ASP A 227 -9.52 21.19 -25.82
N GLN A 228 -8.70 20.24 -26.25
CA GLN A 228 -8.92 19.38 -27.41
C GLN A 228 -9.61 18.05 -27.09
N GLU A 229 -9.91 17.80 -25.81
CA GLU A 229 -10.44 16.53 -25.30
C GLU A 229 -9.57 15.30 -25.65
N LYS A 230 -8.24 15.51 -25.75
CA LYS A 230 -7.26 14.46 -26.08
C LYS A 230 -6.51 14.00 -24.85
N GLY A 231 -6.09 12.74 -24.89
CA GLY A 231 -5.16 12.17 -23.90
C GLY A 231 -3.73 12.09 -24.43
N TYR A 232 -2.78 11.91 -23.49
CA TYR A 232 -1.37 11.69 -23.83
C TYR A 232 -0.70 10.72 -22.86
N VAL A 233 0.45 10.18 -23.23
CA VAL A 233 1.35 9.45 -22.33
C VAL A 233 2.36 10.44 -21.76
N LEU A 234 2.47 10.50 -20.43
CA LEU A 234 3.45 11.32 -19.73
C LEU A 234 4.65 10.47 -19.31
N VAL A 235 5.83 10.81 -19.77
CA VAL A 235 7.07 10.07 -19.50
C VAL A 235 8.13 11.02 -18.94
N GLY A 236 8.75 10.65 -17.83
CA GLY A 236 9.83 11.46 -17.29
C GLY A 236 10.54 10.87 -16.08
N PRO A 237 11.70 11.45 -15.73
CA PRO A 237 12.51 11.00 -14.61
C PRO A 237 11.95 11.47 -13.26
N GLY A 238 12.25 10.70 -12.22
CA GLY A 238 11.89 11.03 -10.86
C GLY A 238 10.40 10.84 -10.55
N ARG A 239 9.97 11.32 -9.40
CA ARG A 239 8.59 11.16 -8.91
C ARG A 239 7.71 12.30 -9.43
N TRP A 240 6.54 11.97 -9.94
CA TRP A 240 5.52 12.94 -10.28
C TRP A 240 4.78 13.39 -9.01
N GLY A 241 4.64 14.71 -8.85
CA GLY A 241 3.96 15.31 -7.70
C GLY A 241 4.82 15.44 -6.43
N SER A 242 6.12 15.21 -6.52
CA SER A 242 7.02 15.40 -5.38
C SER A 242 7.17 16.87 -5.02
N SER A 243 7.01 17.20 -3.73
CA SER A 243 7.34 18.53 -3.21
C SER A 243 8.85 18.76 -3.12
N ASP A 244 9.64 17.69 -3.09
CA ASP A 244 11.10 17.73 -3.13
C ASP A 244 11.58 17.76 -4.58
N SER A 245 12.17 18.88 -4.97
CA SER A 245 12.69 19.11 -6.33
C SER A 245 13.89 18.24 -6.71
N TRP A 246 14.54 17.58 -5.76
CA TRP A 246 15.59 16.60 -6.03
C TRP A 246 15.05 15.23 -6.37
N LEU A 247 13.87 14.90 -5.86
CA LEU A 247 13.25 13.58 -6.00
C LEU A 247 12.27 13.52 -7.19
N GLY A 248 11.76 14.66 -7.64
CA GLY A 248 10.77 14.62 -8.71
C GLY A 248 10.31 15.97 -9.23
N ILE A 249 9.30 15.92 -10.09
CA ILE A 249 8.70 17.07 -10.74
C ILE A 249 7.43 17.46 -9.97
N PRO A 250 7.30 18.70 -9.46
CA PRO A 250 6.24 19.12 -8.56
C PRO A 250 4.92 19.46 -9.29
N VAL A 251 4.44 18.56 -10.12
CA VAL A 251 3.13 18.68 -10.77
C VAL A 251 2.01 18.39 -9.76
N LYS A 252 0.87 19.05 -9.92
CA LYS A 252 -0.36 18.71 -9.23
C LYS A 252 -1.30 17.96 -10.19
N TRP A 253 -2.27 17.23 -9.68
CA TRP A 253 -3.19 16.49 -10.54
C TRP A 253 -3.84 17.33 -11.66
N PRO A 254 -4.31 18.58 -11.43
CA PRO A 254 -4.82 19.42 -12.51
C PRO A 254 -3.81 19.74 -13.61
N HIS A 255 -2.50 19.70 -13.31
CA HIS A 255 -1.44 19.98 -14.30
C HIS A 255 -1.20 18.82 -15.27
N ILE A 256 -1.72 17.63 -14.98
CA ILE A 256 -1.54 16.41 -15.76
C ILE A 256 -2.86 15.64 -15.96
N SER A 257 -4.00 16.33 -15.83
CA SER A 257 -5.34 15.72 -15.83
C SER A 257 -5.71 15.01 -17.13
N ALA A 258 -5.11 15.39 -18.26
CA ALA A 258 -5.31 14.75 -19.56
C ALA A 258 -4.34 13.56 -19.80
N ALA A 259 -3.37 13.32 -18.91
CA ALA A 259 -2.51 12.14 -19.02
C ALA A 259 -3.32 10.85 -18.79
N ARG A 260 -3.25 9.93 -19.74
CA ARG A 260 -3.89 8.60 -19.67
C ARG A 260 -2.95 7.55 -19.09
N VAL A 261 -1.66 7.69 -19.36
CA VAL A 261 -0.61 6.82 -18.86
C VAL A 261 0.53 7.69 -18.33
N ILE A 262 1.06 7.34 -17.17
CA ILE A 262 2.18 8.06 -16.54
C ILE A 262 3.31 7.06 -16.31
N CYS A 263 4.46 7.32 -16.94
CA CYS A 263 5.66 6.50 -16.83
C CYS A 263 6.75 7.21 -16.03
N LEU A 264 7.36 6.46 -15.13
CA LEU A 264 8.51 6.88 -14.33
C LEU A 264 9.78 6.28 -14.92
N LEU A 265 10.75 7.13 -15.29
CA LEU A 265 12.08 6.69 -15.68
C LEU A 265 13.02 6.83 -14.45
N TYR A 266 13.55 5.73 -13.99
CA TYR A 266 14.59 5.74 -12.97
C TYR A 266 15.94 6.09 -13.62
N THR A 267 16.44 7.29 -13.36
CA THR A 267 17.69 7.80 -13.98
C THR A 267 18.86 7.93 -13.01
N SER A 268 18.66 7.59 -11.74
CA SER A 268 19.75 7.57 -10.74
C SER A 268 19.67 6.33 -9.87
N PRO A 269 20.78 5.67 -9.61
CA PRO A 269 20.86 4.77 -8.46
C PRO A 269 20.50 5.58 -7.21
N SER A 270 19.63 5.02 -6.38
CA SER A 270 19.37 5.58 -5.05
C SER A 270 20.71 5.75 -4.33
N PRO A 271 20.93 6.80 -3.52
CA PRO A 271 22.14 6.92 -2.71
C PRO A 271 22.42 5.71 -1.81
N ARG A 272 21.50 4.75 -1.74
CA ARG A 272 21.65 3.50 -1.00
C ARG A 272 22.29 2.36 -1.80
N ASP A 273 22.48 2.54 -3.11
CA ASP A 273 23.08 1.51 -3.98
C ASP A 273 24.59 1.74 -4.19
N CYS A 274 25.17 2.72 -3.50
CA CYS A 274 26.59 3.05 -3.50
C CYS A 274 27.24 2.71 -2.13
N SER A 275 27.09 1.48 -1.65
CA SER A 275 27.87 0.98 -0.51
C SER A 275 28.17 -0.49 -0.65
#